data_cadc5adf8ea36a7329d98d18db1d5b18
#
_entry.id   cadc5adf8ea36a7329d98d18db1d5b18
#
_cell.length_a   1.000
_cell.length_b   1.000
_cell.length_c   1.000
_cell.angle_alpha   90.00
_cell.angle_beta   90.00
_cell.angle_gamma   90.00
#
_symmetry.space_group_name_H-M   'P 1'
#
loop_
_entity.id
_entity.type
_entity.pdbx_description
1 polymer ?
#
loop_
_entity_poly.entity_id
_entity_poly.type
_entity_poly.pdbx_seq_one_letter_code
_entity_poly.pdbx_strand_id
1 'polypeptide(L)'
;DKELIDQKFKLGTLVKQPAFVGIVAFVFGIFVLKTVIDGLYQVGIQQGYAPTQPIAFSHKLHAGQYEIDCNYCHTGVRKSKSANIPSANICMNCHGQIKTESPEIQKIYAAIENDRPIEWVRVHNLPDLAYFNHAQHVAVGGQEFQTCHGEIQEMEVVAQYAPLTMGWCINCHKETNVNTTGNAYYDNLVELHSQHSKAPLKVEDIGGLECAKCHY
;
A
#
# COMPACT_ATOMS: atom_id res chain seq x y z
N ASP A 1 58.46 1.26 -28.58
CA ASP A 1 57.58 1.15 -27.42
C ASP A 1 57.21 2.45 -26.72
N LYS A 2 57.76 3.60 -27.15
CA LYS A 2 57.38 4.91 -26.61
C LYS A 2 56.24 5.60 -27.38
N GLU A 3 55.93 5.19 -28.60
CA GLU A 3 54.82 5.78 -29.40
C GLU A 3 53.44 5.31 -28.97
N LEU A 4 53.32 4.16 -28.28
CA LEU A 4 52.03 3.62 -27.79
C LEU A 4 51.57 4.25 -26.50
N ILE A 5 52.43 4.99 -25.77
CA ILE A 5 52.10 5.57 -24.47
C ILE A 5 51.65 7.06 -24.60
N ASP A 6 51.85 7.68 -25.71
CA ASP A 6 51.52 9.10 -25.93
C ASP A 6 50.13 9.38 -26.54
N GLN A 7 49.32 8.34 -26.73
CA GLN A 7 47.86 8.50 -26.86
C GLN A 7 47.23 8.71 -25.47
N LYS A 8 47.73 9.66 -24.72
CA LYS A 8 46.92 10.25 -23.65
C LYS A 8 45.66 10.79 -24.32
N PHE A 9 44.58 10.03 -24.17
CA PHE A 9 43.22 10.42 -24.53
C PHE A 9 42.99 11.83 -23.98
N LYS A 10 43.13 12.82 -24.84
CA LYS A 10 43.01 14.22 -24.44
C LYS A 10 41.54 14.51 -24.24
N LEU A 11 41.01 14.13 -23.08
CA LEU A 11 39.64 14.42 -22.65
C LEU A 11 39.27 15.88 -22.95
N GLY A 12 40.23 16.80 -22.75
CA GLY A 12 40.07 18.23 -23.04
C GLY A 12 39.87 18.57 -24.53
N THR A 13 40.32 17.71 -25.47
CA THR A 13 40.06 17.88 -26.90
C THR A 13 38.70 17.31 -27.33
N LEU A 14 38.29 16.23 -26.70
CA LEU A 14 36.97 15.61 -26.92
C LEU A 14 35.81 16.50 -26.46
N VAL A 15 35.95 17.08 -25.27
CA VAL A 15 34.95 17.99 -24.68
C VAL A 15 34.79 19.28 -25.49
N LYS A 16 35.77 19.67 -26.32
CA LYS A 16 35.67 20.82 -27.22
C LYS A 16 35.04 20.51 -28.58
N GLN A 17 34.80 19.24 -28.90
CA GLN A 17 34.13 18.87 -30.15
C GLN A 17 32.65 19.15 -30.08
N PRO A 18 32.06 19.94 -30.96
CA PRO A 18 30.62 20.29 -30.91
C PRO A 18 29.71 19.06 -31.00
N ALA A 19 30.11 18.02 -31.71
CA ALA A 19 29.38 16.77 -31.80
C ALA A 19 29.34 16.05 -30.42
N PHE A 20 30.43 16.00 -29.69
CA PHE A 20 30.49 15.41 -28.36
C PHE A 20 29.63 16.18 -27.37
N VAL A 21 29.74 17.50 -27.36
CA VAL A 21 28.90 18.37 -26.50
C VAL A 21 27.41 18.20 -26.84
N GLY A 22 27.08 18.09 -28.13
CA GLY A 22 25.70 17.84 -28.59
C GLY A 22 25.16 16.50 -28.09
N ILE A 23 25.96 15.43 -28.18
CA ILE A 23 25.56 14.09 -27.68
C ILE A 23 25.35 14.11 -26.16
N VAL A 24 26.28 14.71 -25.42
CA VAL A 24 26.17 14.81 -23.95
C VAL A 24 24.95 15.63 -23.55
N ALA A 25 24.71 16.77 -24.21
CA ALA A 25 23.53 17.60 -23.95
C ALA A 25 22.22 16.86 -24.27
N PHE A 26 22.18 16.07 -25.35
CA PHE A 26 21.03 15.26 -25.73
C PHE A 26 20.73 14.15 -24.70
N VAL A 27 21.76 13.39 -24.30
CA VAL A 27 21.64 12.35 -23.27
C VAL A 27 21.20 12.95 -21.95
N PHE A 28 21.79 14.08 -21.55
CA PHE A 28 21.38 14.81 -20.35
C PHE A 28 19.94 15.31 -20.44
N GLY A 29 19.53 15.82 -21.63
CA GLY A 29 18.14 16.23 -21.88
C GLY A 29 17.15 15.08 -21.71
N ILE A 30 17.48 13.88 -22.26
CA ILE A 30 16.67 12.67 -22.07
C ILE A 30 16.59 12.30 -20.58
N PHE A 31 17.70 12.34 -19.87
CA PHE A 31 17.73 12.03 -18.44
C PHE A 31 16.85 13.00 -17.63
N VAL A 32 16.97 14.29 -17.89
CA VAL A 32 16.13 15.31 -17.25
C VAL A 32 14.66 15.11 -17.57
N LEU A 33 14.33 14.88 -18.84
CA LEU A 33 12.95 14.63 -19.29
C LEU A 33 12.37 13.40 -18.59
N LYS A 34 13.14 12.29 -18.55
CA LYS A 34 12.72 11.09 -17.82
C LYS A 34 12.47 11.39 -16.34
N THR A 35 13.38 12.08 -15.67
CA THR A 35 13.24 12.43 -14.25
C THR A 35 11.99 13.27 -13.99
N VAL A 36 11.71 14.23 -14.88
CA VAL A 36 10.50 15.07 -14.78
C VAL A 36 9.24 14.22 -14.98
N ILE A 37 9.22 13.35 -15.98
CA ILE A 37 8.08 12.45 -16.25
C ILE A 37 7.85 11.52 -15.05
N ASP A 38 8.90 10.86 -14.56
CA ASP A 38 8.80 9.98 -13.39
C ASP A 38 8.28 10.75 -12.16
N GLY A 39 8.74 11.98 -11.95
CA GLY A 39 8.24 12.84 -10.87
C GLY A 39 6.76 13.21 -11.04
N LEU A 40 6.32 13.49 -12.27
CA LEU A 40 4.92 13.78 -12.55
C LEU A 40 4.00 12.57 -12.30
N TYR A 41 4.47 11.37 -12.61
CA TYR A 41 3.74 10.13 -12.31
C TYR A 41 3.57 9.88 -10.80
N GLN A 42 4.42 10.45 -9.95
CA GLN A 42 4.33 10.33 -8.49
C GLN A 42 3.39 11.37 -7.86
N VAL A 43 2.91 12.35 -8.62
CA VAL A 43 1.99 13.38 -8.09
C VAL A 43 0.67 12.73 -7.67
N GLY A 44 0.29 12.91 -6.41
CA GLY A 44 -0.91 12.32 -5.82
C GLY A 44 -0.75 10.88 -5.33
N ILE A 45 0.39 10.22 -5.57
CA ILE A 45 0.71 8.91 -5.00
C ILE A 45 1.39 9.11 -3.65
N GLN A 46 0.81 8.51 -2.61
CA GLN A 46 1.32 8.65 -1.24
C GLN A 46 2.09 7.40 -0.76
N GLN A 47 2.62 6.60 -1.67
CA GLN A 47 3.43 5.44 -1.31
C GLN A 47 4.64 5.86 -0.47
N GLY A 48 4.84 5.17 0.67
CA GLY A 48 5.88 5.51 1.63
C GLY A 48 5.49 6.62 2.63
N TYR A 49 4.30 7.21 2.53
CA TYR A 49 3.84 8.20 3.49
C TYR A 49 3.67 7.58 4.88
N ALA A 50 4.40 8.11 5.84
CA ALA A 50 4.45 7.66 7.24
C ALA A 50 4.36 8.86 8.19
N PRO A 51 3.15 9.37 8.45
CA PRO A 51 2.97 10.55 9.29
C PRO A 51 3.23 10.24 10.76
N THR A 52 3.65 11.25 11.51
CA THR A 52 3.68 11.18 12.96
C THR A 52 2.26 11.05 13.49
N GLN A 53 2.06 10.08 14.38
CA GLN A 53 0.78 9.81 15.01
C GLN A 53 0.69 10.50 16.38
N PRO A 54 -0.52 10.81 16.89
CA PRO A 54 -0.69 11.43 18.21
C PRO A 54 -0.18 10.53 19.35
N ILE A 55 -0.22 9.22 19.15
CA ILE A 55 0.33 8.21 20.05
C ILE A 55 1.30 7.34 19.24
N ALA A 56 2.49 7.11 19.77
CA ALA A 56 3.51 6.26 19.17
C ALA A 56 3.12 4.78 19.31
N PHE A 57 2.17 4.33 18.46
CA PHE A 57 1.73 2.94 18.42
C PHE A 57 2.59 2.12 17.46
N SER A 58 3.13 1.00 17.95
CA SER A 58 3.97 0.08 17.18
C SER A 58 3.19 -1.18 16.82
N HIS A 59 2.93 -1.40 15.52
CA HIS A 59 2.41 -2.68 15.03
C HIS A 59 3.42 -3.80 15.20
N LYS A 60 4.73 -3.49 15.05
CA LYS A 60 5.81 -4.44 15.26
C LYS A 60 5.79 -5.04 16.67
N LEU A 61 5.49 -4.22 17.68
CA LEU A 61 5.40 -4.71 19.06
C LEU A 61 4.13 -5.56 19.24
N HIS A 62 2.96 -5.03 18.85
CA HIS A 62 1.68 -5.64 19.13
C HIS A 62 1.38 -6.86 18.25
N ALA A 63 1.44 -6.68 16.92
CA ALA A 63 1.14 -7.74 15.97
C ALA A 63 2.35 -8.63 15.64
N GLY A 64 3.57 -8.06 15.65
CA GLY A 64 4.78 -8.81 15.36
C GLY A 64 5.30 -9.62 16.55
N GLN A 65 5.60 -8.96 17.68
CA GLN A 65 6.23 -9.63 18.80
C GLN A 65 5.23 -10.34 19.73
N TYR A 66 4.04 -9.74 19.95
CA TYR A 66 3.02 -10.33 20.80
C TYR A 66 1.95 -11.10 20.04
N GLU A 67 2.05 -11.15 18.70
CA GLU A 67 1.17 -11.94 17.82
C GLU A 67 -0.33 -11.65 18.05
N ILE A 68 -0.66 -10.40 18.43
CA ILE A 68 -2.06 -9.99 18.58
C ILE A 68 -2.71 -9.96 17.20
N ASP A 69 -3.79 -10.73 17.02
CA ASP A 69 -4.51 -10.84 15.76
C ASP A 69 -5.04 -9.49 15.28
N CYS A 70 -4.91 -9.24 13.97
CA CYS A 70 -5.33 -7.98 13.34
C CYS A 70 -6.81 -7.67 13.60
N ASN A 71 -7.66 -8.71 13.59
CA ASN A 71 -9.10 -8.56 13.80
C ASN A 71 -9.47 -8.19 15.24
N TYR A 72 -8.56 -8.37 16.20
CA TYR A 72 -8.80 -7.94 17.58
C TYR A 72 -8.97 -6.42 17.67
N CYS A 73 -8.18 -5.68 16.91
CA CYS A 73 -8.24 -4.22 16.86
C CYS A 73 -9.07 -3.71 15.66
N HIS A 74 -8.91 -4.33 14.48
CA HIS A 74 -9.59 -3.95 13.25
C HIS A 74 -10.85 -4.80 13.01
N THR A 75 -11.82 -4.68 13.90
CA THR A 75 -13.01 -5.55 13.99
C THR A 75 -13.93 -5.50 12.76
N GLY A 76 -13.86 -4.42 11.97
CA GLY A 76 -14.67 -4.21 10.76
C GLY A 76 -14.12 -4.86 9.50
N VAL A 77 -12.85 -5.26 9.49
CA VAL A 77 -12.12 -5.63 8.27
C VAL A 77 -12.76 -6.76 7.46
N ARG A 78 -13.39 -7.74 8.14
CA ARG A 78 -14.10 -8.86 7.48
C ARG A 78 -15.61 -8.66 7.36
N LYS A 79 -16.17 -7.56 7.89
CA LYS A 79 -17.63 -7.38 8.03
C LYS A 79 -18.14 -6.10 7.38
N SER A 80 -17.28 -5.14 7.10
CA SER A 80 -17.70 -3.84 6.57
C SER A 80 -16.71 -3.29 5.53
N LYS A 81 -17.10 -2.19 4.90
CA LYS A 81 -16.17 -1.49 4.00
C LYS A 81 -14.99 -0.87 4.74
N SER A 82 -15.14 -0.51 5.99
CA SER A 82 -14.08 0.06 6.84
C SER A 82 -13.52 -1.01 7.76
N ALA A 83 -12.19 -1.10 7.84
CA ALA A 83 -11.52 -1.98 8.81
C ALA A 83 -11.74 -1.53 10.26
N ASN A 84 -12.07 -0.27 10.46
CA ASN A 84 -12.14 0.48 11.71
C ASN A 84 -10.77 0.64 12.38
N ILE A 85 -10.61 1.74 13.08
CA ILE A 85 -9.54 1.96 14.04
C ILE A 85 -10.15 1.71 15.43
N PRO A 86 -9.47 0.96 16.31
CA PRO A 86 -10.01 0.63 17.63
C PRO A 86 -10.24 1.89 18.46
N SER A 87 -11.32 1.89 19.23
CA SER A 87 -11.55 2.93 20.24
C SER A 87 -10.49 2.86 21.35
N ALA A 88 -10.27 3.95 22.07
CA ALA A 88 -9.33 4.01 23.19
C ALA A 88 -9.59 2.90 24.25
N ASN A 89 -10.85 2.49 24.43
CA ASN A 89 -11.22 1.44 25.39
C ASN A 89 -10.61 0.07 25.06
N ILE A 90 -10.39 -0.25 23.80
CA ILE A 90 -9.74 -1.52 23.41
C ILE A 90 -8.30 -1.58 23.93
N CYS A 91 -7.59 -0.47 23.91
CA CYS A 91 -6.23 -0.36 24.45
C CYS A 91 -6.21 -0.67 25.96
N MET A 92 -7.27 -0.27 26.66
CA MET A 92 -7.38 -0.42 28.13
C MET A 92 -7.58 -1.86 28.57
N ASN A 93 -7.92 -2.80 27.68
CA ASN A 93 -7.98 -4.22 28.03
C ASN A 93 -6.63 -4.74 28.56
N CYS A 94 -5.51 -4.16 28.07
CA CYS A 94 -4.17 -4.48 28.53
C CYS A 94 -3.55 -3.29 29.30
N HIS A 95 -3.64 -2.08 28.74
CA HIS A 95 -2.97 -0.91 29.30
C HIS A 95 -3.65 -0.33 30.55
N GLY A 96 -4.76 -0.88 30.96
CA GLY A 96 -5.29 -0.69 32.31
C GLY A 96 -4.40 -1.27 33.45
N GLN A 97 -3.44 -2.17 33.06
CA GLN A 97 -2.52 -2.82 34.01
C GLN A 97 -1.06 -2.78 33.56
N ILE A 98 -0.83 -2.63 32.26
CA ILE A 98 0.49 -2.74 31.64
C ILE A 98 0.95 -1.36 31.16
N LYS A 99 2.18 -0.95 31.53
CA LYS A 99 2.81 0.31 31.14
C LYS A 99 1.95 1.56 31.44
N THR A 100 1.18 1.53 32.51
CA THR A 100 0.28 2.61 32.95
C THR A 100 0.98 3.96 33.05
N GLU A 101 2.26 3.99 33.48
CA GLU A 101 3.04 5.21 33.68
C GLU A 101 3.69 5.74 32.38
N SER A 102 3.52 5.04 31.24
CA SER A 102 4.09 5.49 29.97
C SER A 102 3.41 6.79 29.50
N PRO A 103 4.16 7.81 29.07
CA PRO A 103 3.59 9.06 28.55
C PRO A 103 2.63 8.83 27.37
N GLU A 104 2.89 7.83 26.54
CA GLU A 104 2.02 7.48 25.40
C GLU A 104 0.70 6.85 25.87
N ILE A 105 0.75 6.01 26.92
CA ILE A 105 -0.45 5.40 27.52
C ILE A 105 -1.25 6.46 28.28
N GLN A 106 -0.62 7.41 28.93
CA GLN A 106 -1.30 8.52 29.60
C GLN A 106 -2.13 9.38 28.64
N LYS A 107 -1.75 9.46 27.34
CA LYS A 107 -2.58 10.12 26.32
C LYS A 107 -3.90 9.36 26.07
N ILE A 108 -3.89 8.03 26.19
CA ILE A 108 -5.11 7.20 26.07
C ILE A 108 -6.04 7.47 27.26
N TYR A 109 -5.50 7.50 28.48
CA TYR A 109 -6.27 7.86 29.69
C TYR A 109 -6.91 9.24 29.54
N ALA A 110 -6.13 10.23 29.12
CA ALA A 110 -6.63 11.58 28.91
C ALA A 110 -7.74 11.65 27.83
N ALA A 111 -7.63 10.85 26.76
CA ALA A 111 -8.67 10.77 25.73
C ALA A 111 -9.98 10.21 26.29
N ILE A 112 -9.91 9.16 27.10
CA ILE A 112 -11.08 8.53 27.74
C ILE A 112 -11.69 9.48 28.78
N GLU A 113 -10.88 10.07 29.66
CA GLU A 113 -11.32 10.96 30.70
C GLU A 113 -12.05 12.21 30.17
N ASN A 114 -11.58 12.73 29.02
CA ASN A 114 -12.17 13.88 28.37
C ASN A 114 -13.27 13.53 27.35
N ASP A 115 -13.64 12.26 27.22
CA ASP A 115 -14.58 11.74 26.23
C ASP A 115 -14.26 12.21 24.80
N ARG A 116 -12.99 12.15 24.42
CA ARG A 116 -12.48 12.55 23.12
C ARG A 116 -11.86 11.38 22.38
N PRO A 117 -12.10 11.23 21.06
CA PRO A 117 -11.40 10.24 20.25
C PRO A 117 -9.91 10.60 20.13
N ILE A 118 -9.09 9.58 19.93
CA ILE A 118 -7.70 9.78 19.51
C ILE A 118 -7.73 10.20 18.03
N GLU A 119 -7.20 11.37 17.73
CA GLU A 119 -7.20 11.95 16.38
C GLU A 119 -6.09 11.36 15.50
N TRP A 120 -6.24 10.08 15.13
CA TRP A 120 -5.27 9.40 14.28
C TRP A 120 -5.14 10.06 12.92
N VAL A 121 -3.91 10.23 12.45
CA VAL A 121 -3.62 10.72 11.11
C VAL A 121 -3.79 9.58 10.11
N ARG A 122 -4.59 9.80 9.07
CA ARG A 122 -4.83 8.82 8.02
C ARG A 122 -3.55 8.53 7.25
N VAL A 123 -3.14 7.27 7.17
CA VAL A 123 -1.94 6.82 6.45
C VAL A 123 -2.28 6.42 5.01
N HIS A 124 -3.25 5.52 4.85
CA HIS A 124 -3.63 5.01 3.54
C HIS A 124 -4.67 5.92 2.90
N ASN A 125 -4.28 6.52 1.78
CA ASN A 125 -5.13 7.45 1.04
C ASN A 125 -5.61 6.85 -0.27
N LEU A 126 -6.90 6.52 -0.31
CA LEU A 126 -7.58 6.16 -1.54
C LEU A 126 -8.13 7.43 -2.20
N PRO A 127 -8.08 7.57 -3.54
CA PRO A 127 -8.69 8.70 -4.25
C PRO A 127 -10.17 8.91 -3.90
N ASP A 128 -10.61 10.16 -3.76
CA ASP A 128 -11.94 10.51 -3.24
C ASP A 128 -13.11 9.92 -4.05
N LEU A 129 -12.93 9.75 -5.35
CA LEU A 129 -13.97 9.22 -6.25
C LEU A 129 -14.02 7.70 -6.31
N ALA A 130 -13.15 7.02 -5.57
CA ALA A 130 -13.14 5.57 -5.49
C ALA A 130 -13.54 5.12 -4.08
N TYR A 131 -14.34 4.08 -4.00
CA TYR A 131 -14.60 3.44 -2.71
C TYR A 131 -13.99 2.04 -2.67
N PHE A 132 -13.61 1.64 -1.47
CA PHE A 132 -13.02 0.34 -1.20
C PHE A 132 -13.81 -0.38 -0.11
N ASN A 133 -14.00 -1.68 -0.28
CA ASN A 133 -14.69 -2.50 0.71
C ASN A 133 -13.76 -3.60 1.23
N HIS A 134 -13.28 -3.45 2.46
CA HIS A 134 -12.41 -4.44 3.09
C HIS A 134 -13.04 -5.83 3.16
N ALA A 135 -14.31 -5.94 3.58
CA ALA A 135 -14.96 -7.24 3.69
C ALA A 135 -15.02 -7.98 2.34
N GLN A 136 -15.24 -7.26 1.23
CA GLN A 136 -15.25 -7.85 -0.10
C GLN A 136 -13.87 -8.41 -0.49
N HIS A 137 -12.78 -7.74 -0.11
CA HIS A 137 -11.43 -8.18 -0.47
C HIS A 137 -10.90 -9.25 0.51
N VAL A 138 -11.11 -9.06 1.81
CA VAL A 138 -10.53 -9.92 2.84
C VAL A 138 -11.39 -11.15 3.13
N ALA A 139 -12.71 -10.97 3.31
CA ALA A 139 -13.59 -12.08 3.65
C ALA A 139 -14.04 -12.85 2.41
N VAL A 140 -14.42 -12.18 1.33
CA VAL A 140 -14.89 -12.81 0.10
C VAL A 140 -13.74 -13.14 -0.84
N GLY A 141 -12.86 -12.18 -1.11
CA GLY A 141 -11.72 -12.35 -2.01
C GLY A 141 -10.56 -13.15 -1.42
N GLY A 142 -10.53 -13.35 -0.10
CA GLY A 142 -9.48 -14.12 0.58
C GLY A 142 -8.11 -13.44 0.52
N GLN A 143 -8.06 -12.11 0.34
CA GLN A 143 -6.79 -11.40 0.23
C GLN A 143 -6.14 -11.22 1.61
N GLU A 144 -4.83 -11.47 1.66
CA GLU A 144 -4.03 -11.23 2.85
C GLU A 144 -3.76 -9.74 3.05
N PHE A 145 -3.64 -9.32 4.30
CA PHE A 145 -3.39 -7.91 4.64
C PHE A 145 -2.10 -7.37 4.02
N GLN A 146 -1.07 -8.21 3.98
CA GLN A 146 0.25 -7.87 3.45
C GLN A 146 0.22 -7.51 1.96
N THR A 147 -0.71 -8.05 1.20
CA THR A 147 -0.88 -7.72 -0.23
C THR A 147 -1.06 -6.22 -0.46
N CYS A 148 -1.78 -5.54 0.44
CA CYS A 148 -2.11 -4.13 0.32
C CYS A 148 -1.32 -3.24 1.29
N HIS A 149 -1.03 -3.76 2.49
CA HIS A 149 -0.42 -3.00 3.59
C HIS A 149 1.08 -3.31 3.78
N GLY A 150 1.64 -4.30 3.05
CA GLY A 150 3.00 -4.78 3.29
C GLY A 150 3.13 -5.52 4.62
N GLU A 151 4.33 -5.76 5.06
CA GLU A 151 4.63 -6.46 6.32
C GLU A 151 4.37 -5.54 7.52
N ILE A 152 3.09 -5.18 7.71
CA ILE A 152 2.68 -4.19 8.72
C ILE A 152 3.04 -4.62 10.14
N GLN A 153 3.10 -5.93 10.39
CA GLN A 153 3.57 -6.50 11.67
C GLN A 153 5.08 -6.29 11.92
N GLU A 154 5.81 -5.79 10.95
CA GLU A 154 7.22 -5.41 11.11
C GLU A 154 7.42 -3.90 11.21
N MET A 155 6.33 -3.13 11.06
CA MET A 155 6.39 -1.67 11.03
C MET A 155 6.31 -1.07 12.45
N GLU A 156 7.35 -0.32 12.82
CA GLU A 156 7.34 0.52 14.02
C GLU A 156 6.44 1.74 13.80
N VAL A 157 6.56 2.38 12.66
CA VAL A 157 5.67 3.45 12.17
C VAL A 157 5.02 2.97 10.89
N VAL A 158 3.69 3.00 10.84
CA VAL A 158 2.95 2.55 9.66
C VAL A 158 3.16 3.50 8.50
N ALA A 159 3.50 2.94 7.34
CA ALA A 159 3.61 3.66 6.08
C ALA A 159 2.63 3.11 5.04
N GLN A 160 2.18 3.94 4.12
CA GLN A 160 1.43 3.46 2.97
C GLN A 160 2.33 2.62 2.06
N TYR A 161 2.11 1.31 2.03
CA TYR A 161 2.89 0.37 1.22
C TYR A 161 2.48 0.39 -0.25
N ALA A 162 1.22 0.14 -0.54
CA ALA A 162 0.71 0.09 -1.90
C ALA A 162 0.49 1.51 -2.47
N PRO A 163 0.68 1.71 -3.78
CA PRO A 163 0.46 3.02 -4.42
C PRO A 163 -1.02 3.42 -4.45
N LEU A 164 -1.94 2.49 -4.33
CA LEU A 164 -3.41 2.67 -4.33
C LEU A 164 -3.94 3.43 -5.56
N THR A 165 -3.24 3.31 -6.68
CA THR A 165 -3.67 3.87 -7.97
C THR A 165 -4.69 2.97 -8.66
N MET A 166 -5.49 3.54 -9.56
CA MET A 166 -6.42 2.77 -10.39
C MET A 166 -5.71 1.65 -11.16
N GLY A 167 -4.54 1.92 -11.74
CA GLY A 167 -3.73 0.92 -12.47
C GLY A 167 -3.29 -0.23 -11.57
N TRP A 168 -2.94 0.04 -10.32
CA TRP A 168 -2.57 -0.99 -9.36
C TRP A 168 -3.76 -1.92 -9.04
N CYS A 169 -4.94 -1.34 -8.81
CA CYS A 169 -6.17 -2.12 -8.57
C CYS A 169 -6.55 -2.97 -9.79
N ILE A 170 -6.52 -2.38 -10.99
CA ILE A 170 -6.83 -3.06 -12.24
C ILE A 170 -5.87 -4.24 -12.49
N ASN A 171 -4.57 -4.07 -12.27
CA ASN A 171 -3.61 -5.13 -12.46
C ASN A 171 -3.86 -6.29 -11.49
N CYS A 172 -4.13 -6.00 -10.22
CA CYS A 172 -4.50 -7.03 -9.24
C CYS A 172 -5.75 -7.79 -9.69
N HIS A 173 -6.82 -7.11 -10.13
CA HIS A 173 -8.06 -7.75 -10.58
C HIS A 173 -7.87 -8.60 -11.85
N LYS A 174 -6.92 -8.24 -12.71
CA LYS A 174 -6.57 -9.04 -13.91
C LYS A 174 -5.78 -10.31 -13.58
N GLU A 175 -5.02 -10.29 -12.50
CA GLU A 175 -4.14 -11.39 -12.14
C GLU A 175 -4.77 -12.34 -11.11
N THR A 176 -5.67 -11.84 -10.27
CA THR A 176 -6.24 -12.59 -9.15
C THR A 176 -7.35 -13.52 -9.61
N ASN A 177 -7.25 -14.79 -9.20
CA ASN A 177 -8.30 -15.77 -9.41
C ASN A 177 -9.47 -15.52 -8.45
N VAL A 178 -10.66 -15.86 -8.88
CA VAL A 178 -11.85 -15.81 -8.02
C VAL A 178 -11.70 -16.81 -6.89
N ASN A 179 -11.87 -16.32 -5.64
CA ASN A 179 -11.91 -17.18 -4.47
C ASN A 179 -13.32 -17.77 -4.33
N THR A 180 -13.42 -19.11 -4.37
CA THR A 180 -14.68 -19.82 -4.26
C THR A 180 -14.98 -20.32 -2.85
N THR A 181 -14.00 -20.26 -1.95
CA THR A 181 -14.09 -20.85 -0.61
C THR A 181 -15.31 -20.36 0.16
N GLY A 182 -16.25 -21.27 0.43
CA GLY A 182 -17.44 -20.97 1.22
C GLY A 182 -18.51 -20.14 0.51
N ASN A 183 -18.47 -20.03 -0.83
CA ASN A 183 -19.45 -19.27 -1.59
C ASN A 183 -19.95 -20.05 -2.81
N ALA A 184 -21.08 -20.74 -2.65
CA ALA A 184 -21.69 -21.58 -3.68
C ALA A 184 -22.04 -20.82 -4.98
N TYR A 185 -22.24 -19.51 -4.94
CA TYR A 185 -22.44 -18.71 -6.14
C TYR A 185 -21.18 -18.69 -7.02
N TYR A 186 -20.01 -18.53 -6.42
CA TYR A 186 -18.75 -18.57 -7.16
C TYR A 186 -18.38 -19.99 -7.62
N ASP A 187 -18.75 -21.02 -6.87
CA ASP A 187 -18.58 -22.40 -7.32
C ASP A 187 -19.33 -22.66 -8.64
N ASN A 188 -20.58 -22.20 -8.75
CA ASN A 188 -21.37 -22.30 -9.98
C ASN A 188 -20.73 -21.49 -11.13
N LEU A 189 -20.22 -20.30 -10.87
CA LEU A 189 -19.55 -19.50 -11.91
C LEU A 189 -18.29 -20.19 -12.42
N VAL A 190 -17.48 -20.78 -11.54
CA VAL A 190 -16.28 -21.54 -11.94
C VAL A 190 -16.67 -22.76 -12.75
N GLU A 191 -17.72 -23.49 -12.38
CA GLU A 191 -18.22 -24.64 -13.14
C GLU A 191 -18.65 -24.22 -14.55
N LEU A 192 -19.46 -23.15 -14.68
CA LEU A 192 -19.88 -22.62 -15.97
C LEU A 192 -18.70 -22.15 -16.82
N HIS A 193 -17.73 -21.47 -16.22
CA HIS A 193 -16.52 -21.02 -16.90
C HIS A 193 -15.71 -22.22 -17.43
N SER A 194 -15.59 -23.28 -16.65
CA SER A 194 -14.82 -24.48 -17.01
C SER A 194 -15.37 -25.21 -18.24
N GLN A 195 -16.65 -25.03 -18.56
CA GLN A 195 -17.27 -25.57 -19.77
C GLN A 195 -16.80 -24.85 -21.04
N HIS A 196 -16.29 -23.62 -20.93
CA HIS A 196 -15.90 -22.77 -22.07
C HIS A 196 -14.41 -22.45 -22.10
N SER A 197 -13.70 -22.55 -20.97
CA SER A 197 -12.28 -22.23 -20.82
C SER A 197 -11.58 -23.17 -19.85
N LYS A 198 -10.32 -23.51 -20.17
CA LYS A 198 -9.41 -24.23 -19.25
C LYS A 198 -8.61 -23.28 -18.34
N ALA A 199 -8.64 -21.98 -18.62
CA ALA A 199 -7.99 -20.99 -17.78
C ALA A 199 -8.77 -20.80 -16.46
N PRO A 200 -8.11 -20.47 -15.34
CA PRO A 200 -8.81 -20.17 -14.10
C PRO A 200 -9.69 -18.92 -14.27
N LEU A 201 -10.86 -18.93 -13.63
CA LEU A 201 -11.74 -17.78 -13.60
C LEU A 201 -11.12 -16.66 -12.78
N LYS A 202 -10.94 -15.49 -13.39
CA LYS A 202 -10.34 -14.32 -12.76
C LYS A 202 -11.38 -13.29 -12.33
N VAL A 203 -10.95 -12.38 -11.45
CA VAL A 203 -11.80 -11.29 -10.96
C VAL A 203 -12.28 -10.40 -12.11
N GLU A 204 -11.44 -10.19 -13.13
CA GLU A 204 -11.84 -9.45 -14.34
C GLU A 204 -13.00 -10.09 -15.07
N ASP A 205 -13.08 -11.42 -15.12
CA ASP A 205 -14.11 -12.18 -15.84
C ASP A 205 -15.50 -12.06 -15.18
N ILE A 206 -15.56 -11.73 -13.89
CA ILE A 206 -16.80 -11.55 -13.14
C ILE A 206 -17.17 -10.07 -12.93
N GLY A 207 -16.65 -9.18 -13.78
CA GLY A 207 -16.96 -7.75 -13.75
C GLY A 207 -16.11 -6.94 -12.78
N GLY A 208 -14.98 -7.47 -12.30
CA GLY A 208 -14.08 -6.77 -11.40
C GLY A 208 -13.40 -5.52 -11.99
N LEU A 209 -13.53 -5.31 -13.32
CA LEU A 209 -13.01 -4.13 -14.01
C LEU A 209 -14.10 -3.13 -14.44
N GLU A 210 -15.36 -3.38 -14.08
CA GLU A 210 -16.43 -2.42 -14.36
C GLU A 210 -16.28 -1.15 -13.56
N CYS A 211 -16.38 0.00 -14.22
CA CYS A 211 -16.16 1.32 -13.60
C CYS A 211 -17.01 1.53 -12.32
N ALA A 212 -18.28 1.14 -12.36
CA ALA A 212 -19.22 1.28 -11.25
C ALA A 212 -18.92 0.36 -10.05
N LYS A 213 -17.96 -0.57 -10.15
CA LYS A 213 -17.51 -1.38 -8.99
C LYS A 213 -16.58 -0.59 -8.07
N CYS A 214 -15.89 0.39 -8.61
CA CYS A 214 -14.91 1.19 -7.87
C CYS A 214 -15.29 2.68 -7.79
N HIS A 215 -16.10 3.18 -8.73
CA HIS A 215 -16.50 4.59 -8.79
C HIS A 215 -18.01 4.76 -8.64
N TYR A 216 -18.45 5.90 -8.08
CA TYR A 216 -19.84 6.30 -7.87
C TYR A 216 -20.10 7.71 -8.41
#